data_26266189ccfeeb9388dc89429d3dd816
#
_entry.id   26266189ccfeeb9388dc89429d3dd816
#
_cell.length_a   1.000
_cell.length_b   1.000
_cell.length_c   1.000
_cell.angle_alpha   90.00
_cell.angle_beta   90.00
_cell.angle_gamma   90.00
#
_symmetry.space_group_name_H-M   'P 1'
#
loop_
_entity.id
_entity.type
_entity.pdbx_description
1 polymer ?
#
loop_
_entity_poly.entity_id
_entity_poly.type
_entity_poly.pdbx_seq_one_letter_code
_entity_poly.pdbx_strand_id
1 'polypeptide(L)'
;MSLLSSVSNLDFLKQLATSVTITAISKSRTFDMEEISNFLIYIEHEDSSSEIRRQLELHIEHCYNHYLSGSTTISLSSKIKQIVEQHYGNPNLSLKWISENCLFMNVDYLSKRFLKETGNKFSKYLIDYRIFKAKQIMATSGTDYSIQQIAGLIGCGNNPQYFSQIFKKSTGITPSITNIK
;
A
#
# COMPACT_ATOMS: atom_id res chain seq x y z
N MET A 1 -1.01 -18.53 18.04
CA MET A 1 -1.10 -17.72 19.28
C MET A 1 0.08 -16.78 19.29
N SER A 2 -0.15 -15.46 19.27
CA SER A 2 0.93 -14.49 19.30
C SER A 2 1.56 -14.48 20.69
N LEU A 3 2.90 -14.55 20.75
CA LEU A 3 3.67 -14.49 22.02
C LEU A 3 3.47 -13.15 22.73
N LEU A 4 3.02 -12.11 22.02
CA LEU A 4 2.84 -10.76 22.54
C LEU A 4 1.41 -10.49 23.04
N SER A 5 0.48 -11.43 22.89
CA SER A 5 -0.95 -11.21 23.18
C SER A 5 -1.26 -10.84 24.65
N SER A 6 -0.41 -11.22 25.58
CA SER A 6 -0.58 -10.97 27.02
C SER A 6 0.19 -9.74 27.54
N VAL A 7 1.02 -9.09 26.70
CA VAL A 7 1.83 -7.96 27.13
C VAL A 7 1.03 -6.66 26.95
N SER A 8 0.75 -5.96 28.05
CA SER A 8 0.00 -4.70 28.08
C SER A 8 0.82 -3.49 28.53
N ASN A 9 2.06 -3.70 29.01
CA ASN A 9 2.92 -2.61 29.45
C ASN A 9 3.46 -1.85 28.25
N LEU A 10 3.11 -0.58 28.14
CA LEU A 10 3.43 0.31 27.02
C LEU A 10 4.95 0.50 26.88
N ASP A 11 5.63 0.84 27.98
CA ASP A 11 7.07 1.10 27.98
C ASP A 11 7.86 -0.16 27.58
N PHE A 12 7.42 -1.32 28.08
CA PHE A 12 8.04 -2.59 27.70
C PHE A 12 7.89 -2.87 26.20
N LEU A 13 6.71 -2.60 25.61
CA LEU A 13 6.50 -2.79 24.18
C LEU A 13 7.36 -1.85 23.34
N LYS A 14 7.50 -0.58 23.76
CA LYS A 14 8.39 0.40 23.10
C LYS A 14 9.85 -0.03 23.17
N GLN A 15 10.33 -0.48 24.33
CA GLN A 15 11.67 -1.02 24.50
C GLN A 15 11.91 -2.28 23.66
N LEU A 16 10.93 -3.19 23.61
CA LEU A 16 11.01 -4.40 22.82
C LEU A 16 11.11 -4.08 21.32
N ALA A 17 10.30 -3.11 20.82
CA ALA A 17 10.36 -2.65 19.44
C ALA A 17 11.75 -2.12 19.07
N THR A 18 12.32 -1.30 19.94
CA THR A 18 13.68 -0.76 19.76
C THR A 18 14.72 -1.88 19.74
N SER A 19 14.64 -2.81 20.69
CA SER A 19 15.59 -3.93 20.80
C SER A 19 15.54 -4.87 19.59
N VAL A 20 14.33 -5.22 19.13
CA VAL A 20 14.15 -6.05 17.93
C VAL A 20 14.73 -5.35 16.70
N THR A 21 14.47 -4.06 16.55
CA THR A 21 14.97 -3.26 15.42
C THR A 21 16.49 -3.19 15.39
N ILE A 22 17.13 -2.90 16.54
CA ILE A 22 18.59 -2.87 16.66
C ILE A 22 19.19 -4.25 16.33
N THR A 23 18.57 -5.31 16.82
CA THR A 23 19.01 -6.68 16.55
C THR A 23 18.92 -7.00 15.04
N ALA A 24 17.84 -6.63 14.39
CA ALA A 24 17.66 -6.82 12.95
C ALA A 24 18.72 -6.06 12.13
N ILE A 25 19.00 -4.80 12.47
CA ILE A 25 20.05 -3.99 11.82
C ILE A 25 21.42 -4.65 11.99
N SER A 26 21.74 -5.15 13.18
CA SER A 26 23.03 -5.79 13.46
C SER A 26 23.26 -7.05 12.63
N LYS A 27 22.20 -7.72 12.21
CA LYS A 27 22.23 -8.96 11.43
C LYS A 27 22.19 -8.74 9.90
N SER A 28 21.74 -7.58 9.44
CA SER A 28 21.65 -7.26 8.01
C SER A 28 22.07 -5.82 7.76
N ARG A 29 23.03 -5.62 6.84
CA ARG A 29 23.54 -4.28 6.47
C ARG A 29 22.66 -3.57 5.43
N THR A 30 21.57 -4.16 5.01
CA THR A 30 20.77 -3.69 3.86
C THR A 30 19.43 -3.05 4.25
N PHE A 31 19.19 -2.83 5.55
CA PHE A 31 18.00 -2.12 6.01
C PHE A 31 18.03 -0.64 5.60
N ASP A 32 16.87 -0.14 5.17
CA ASP A 32 16.68 1.29 4.94
C ASP A 32 16.60 2.03 6.29
N MET A 33 17.63 2.82 6.60
CA MET A 33 17.72 3.55 7.88
C MET A 33 16.60 4.59 8.03
N GLU A 34 16.05 5.11 6.92
CA GLU A 34 14.91 6.03 6.95
C GLU A 34 13.62 5.29 7.35
N GLU A 35 13.41 4.07 6.83
CA GLU A 35 12.29 3.20 7.20
C GLU A 35 12.31 2.85 8.70
N ILE A 36 13.49 2.49 9.21
CA ILE A 36 13.71 2.17 10.61
C ILE A 36 13.45 3.38 11.51
N SER A 37 14.00 4.54 11.16
CA SER A 37 13.80 5.76 11.94
C SER A 37 12.33 6.15 12.02
N ASN A 38 11.59 6.04 10.92
CA ASN A 38 10.14 6.33 10.90
C ASN A 38 9.34 5.33 11.74
N PHE A 39 9.70 4.05 11.74
CA PHE A 39 9.07 3.05 12.61
C PHE A 39 9.30 3.39 14.09
N LEU A 40 10.54 3.68 14.49
CA LEU A 40 10.86 4.01 15.89
C LEU A 40 10.18 5.31 16.35
N ILE A 41 10.12 6.34 15.49
CA ILE A 41 9.40 7.59 15.79
C ILE A 41 7.90 7.31 15.95
N TYR A 42 7.32 6.48 15.10
CA TYR A 42 5.91 6.10 15.22
C TYR A 42 5.63 5.40 16.54
N ILE A 43 6.43 4.39 16.91
CA ILE A 43 6.28 3.64 18.17
C ILE A 43 6.42 4.54 19.39
N GLU A 44 7.35 5.53 19.36
CA GLU A 44 7.56 6.45 20.48
C GLU A 44 6.33 7.34 20.76
N HIS A 45 5.62 7.75 19.71
CA HIS A 45 4.47 8.65 19.81
C HIS A 45 3.12 7.91 19.92
N GLU A 46 3.11 6.59 19.81
CA GLU A 46 1.88 5.80 19.92
C GLU A 46 1.58 5.47 21.38
N ASP A 47 0.33 5.72 21.84
CA ASP A 47 -0.11 5.49 23.21
C ASP A 47 -0.96 4.23 23.37
N SER A 48 -1.34 3.58 22.28
CA SER A 48 -2.13 2.35 22.29
C SER A 48 -1.23 1.11 22.34
N SER A 49 -1.23 0.41 23.48
CA SER A 49 -0.48 -0.85 23.62
C SER A 49 -0.92 -1.95 22.63
N SER A 50 -2.17 -1.95 22.22
CA SER A 50 -2.70 -2.89 21.21
C SER A 50 -2.16 -2.55 19.81
N GLU A 51 -2.04 -1.27 19.49
CA GLU A 51 -1.51 -0.81 18.21
C GLU A 51 0.01 -1.03 18.14
N ILE A 52 0.76 -0.69 19.19
CA ILE A 52 2.20 -0.97 19.25
C ILE A 52 2.47 -2.46 19.08
N ARG A 53 1.70 -3.32 19.73
CA ARG A 53 1.83 -4.78 19.62
C ARG A 53 1.64 -5.24 18.18
N ARG A 54 0.56 -4.77 17.54
CA ARG A 54 0.27 -5.07 16.14
C ARG A 54 1.40 -4.62 15.22
N GLN A 55 1.90 -3.41 15.40
CA GLN A 55 3.00 -2.85 14.62
C GLN A 55 4.31 -3.62 14.83
N LEU A 56 4.58 -4.01 16.06
CA LEU A 56 5.78 -4.79 16.39
C LEU A 56 5.75 -6.18 15.75
N GLU A 57 4.60 -6.88 15.76
CA GLU A 57 4.45 -8.18 15.09
C GLU A 57 4.74 -8.07 13.58
N LEU A 58 4.21 -7.04 12.95
CA LEU A 58 4.44 -6.80 11.52
C LEU A 58 5.88 -6.40 11.21
N HIS A 59 6.50 -5.60 12.08
CA HIS A 59 7.89 -5.23 11.95
C HIS A 59 8.81 -6.44 12.10
N ILE A 60 8.53 -7.34 13.04
CA ILE A 60 9.25 -8.61 13.21
C ILE A 60 9.12 -9.46 11.95
N GLU A 61 7.92 -9.60 11.41
CA GLU A 61 7.69 -10.35 10.17
C GLU A 61 8.44 -9.72 8.98
N HIS A 62 8.42 -8.39 8.87
CA HIS A 62 9.19 -7.67 7.86
C HIS A 62 10.69 -7.93 7.99
N CYS A 63 11.26 -7.80 9.19
CA CYS A 63 12.67 -8.06 9.46
C CYS A 63 13.07 -9.52 9.16
N TYR A 64 12.20 -10.47 9.51
CA TYR A 64 12.42 -11.89 9.24
C TYR A 64 12.42 -12.19 7.74
N ASN A 65 11.43 -11.69 6.99
CA ASN A 65 11.36 -11.86 5.54
C ASN A 65 12.54 -11.19 4.83
N HIS A 66 12.99 -10.03 5.33
CA HIS A 66 14.17 -9.35 4.82
C HIS A 66 15.44 -10.17 5.05
N TYR A 67 15.57 -10.80 6.22
CA TYR A 67 16.69 -11.68 6.54
C TYR A 67 16.72 -12.93 5.66
N LEU A 68 15.56 -13.57 5.41
CA LEU A 68 15.45 -14.77 4.56
C LEU A 68 15.70 -14.49 3.08
N SER A 69 15.31 -13.32 2.58
CA SER A 69 15.40 -12.99 1.14
C SER A 69 16.82 -12.61 0.67
N GLY A 70 17.82 -12.63 1.58
CA GLY A 70 19.23 -12.47 1.21
C GLY A 70 19.50 -11.30 0.26
N SER A 71 19.10 -10.08 0.64
CA SER A 71 19.42 -8.80 -0.04
C SER A 71 18.76 -8.47 -1.38
N THR A 72 17.64 -9.05 -1.75
CA THR A 72 16.82 -8.40 -2.78
C THR A 72 15.82 -7.46 -2.10
N THR A 73 16.26 -6.27 -1.80
CA THR A 73 15.39 -5.23 -1.22
C THR A 73 14.29 -4.90 -2.23
N ILE A 74 13.13 -5.51 -2.08
CA ILE A 74 11.95 -5.08 -2.85
C ILE A 74 11.68 -3.64 -2.40
N SER A 75 11.81 -2.69 -3.32
CA SER A 75 11.62 -1.28 -3.00
C SER A 75 10.22 -1.04 -2.43
N LEU A 76 10.07 -0.03 -1.57
CA LEU A 76 8.77 0.29 -0.98
C LEU A 76 7.72 0.58 -2.06
N SER A 77 8.11 1.26 -3.13
CA SER A 77 7.23 1.49 -4.28
C SER A 77 6.81 0.18 -4.95
N SER A 78 7.66 -0.82 -5.01
CA SER A 78 7.30 -2.15 -5.55
C SER A 78 6.30 -2.87 -4.66
N LYS A 79 6.46 -2.81 -3.33
CA LYS A 79 5.46 -3.34 -2.37
C LYS A 79 4.10 -2.64 -2.55
N ILE A 80 4.11 -1.29 -2.63
CA ILE A 80 2.88 -0.51 -2.86
C ILE A 80 2.22 -0.89 -4.19
N LYS A 81 3.00 -1.08 -5.26
CA LYS A 81 2.48 -1.51 -6.57
C LYS A 81 1.84 -2.89 -6.52
N GLN A 82 2.43 -3.84 -5.80
CA GLN A 82 1.82 -5.17 -5.58
C GLN A 82 0.49 -5.07 -4.83
N ILE A 83 0.42 -4.23 -3.79
CA ILE A 83 -0.83 -4.00 -3.05
C ILE A 83 -1.90 -3.38 -3.97
N VAL A 84 -1.52 -2.42 -4.81
CA VAL A 84 -2.44 -1.83 -5.80
C VAL A 84 -2.95 -2.90 -6.76
N GLU A 85 -2.09 -3.79 -7.24
CA GLU A 85 -2.47 -4.88 -8.13
C GLU A 85 -3.50 -5.84 -7.50
N GLN A 86 -3.38 -6.11 -6.20
CA GLN A 86 -4.31 -6.98 -5.48
C GLN A 86 -5.61 -6.29 -5.09
N HIS A 87 -5.58 -4.96 -4.88
CA HIS A 87 -6.68 -4.22 -4.26
C HIS A 87 -7.24 -3.07 -5.10
N TYR A 88 -6.87 -2.92 -6.39
CA TYR A 88 -7.31 -1.77 -7.23
C TYR A 88 -8.83 -1.64 -7.34
N GLY A 89 -9.58 -2.74 -7.20
CA GLY A 89 -11.04 -2.77 -7.17
C GLY A 89 -11.67 -2.23 -5.88
N ASN A 90 -10.88 -2.03 -4.82
CA ASN A 90 -11.38 -1.45 -3.58
C ASN A 90 -11.56 0.07 -3.74
N PRO A 91 -12.79 0.61 -3.61
CA PRO A 91 -13.02 2.05 -3.77
C PRO A 91 -12.33 2.91 -2.70
N ASN A 92 -12.03 2.33 -1.53
CA ASN A 92 -11.36 3.02 -0.42
C ASN A 92 -9.83 2.97 -0.52
N LEU A 93 -9.26 2.31 -1.54
CA LEU A 93 -7.81 2.17 -1.70
C LEU A 93 -7.16 3.55 -1.80
N SER A 94 -6.28 3.83 -0.85
CA SER A 94 -5.51 5.05 -0.73
C SER A 94 -4.20 4.75 0.00
N LEU A 95 -3.23 5.67 0.02
CA LEU A 95 -2.03 5.49 0.87
C LEU A 95 -2.37 5.38 2.34
N LYS A 96 -3.42 6.08 2.80
CA LYS A 96 -3.92 5.92 4.18
C LYS A 96 -4.42 4.50 4.41
N TRP A 97 -5.24 3.96 3.51
CA TRP A 97 -5.72 2.58 3.59
C TRP A 97 -4.56 1.57 3.58
N ILE A 98 -3.56 1.76 2.70
CA ILE A 98 -2.36 0.92 2.62
C ILE A 98 -1.55 1.01 3.92
N SER A 99 -1.40 2.22 4.47
CA SER A 99 -0.75 2.47 5.75
C SER A 99 -1.41 1.69 6.88
N GLU A 100 -2.73 1.76 6.98
CA GLU A 100 -3.51 1.18 8.08
C GLU A 100 -3.74 -0.33 7.96
N ASN A 101 -3.76 -0.88 6.74
CA ASN A 101 -4.18 -2.28 6.50
C ASN A 101 -3.07 -3.19 5.96
N CYS A 102 -1.99 -2.63 5.41
CA CYS A 102 -0.99 -3.43 4.71
C CYS A 102 0.45 -3.20 5.19
N LEU A 103 0.88 -1.94 5.28
CA LEU A 103 2.29 -1.64 5.55
C LEU A 103 2.54 -1.11 6.95
N PHE A 104 1.51 -0.58 7.61
CA PHE A 104 1.56 -0.05 8.98
C PHE A 104 2.66 0.99 9.20
N MET A 105 2.86 1.84 8.20
CA MET A 105 3.87 2.88 8.15
C MET A 105 3.19 4.24 8.11
N ASN A 106 3.89 5.29 8.55
CA ASN A 106 3.37 6.66 8.45
C ASN A 106 3.00 7.02 7.00
N VAL A 107 1.81 7.57 6.81
CA VAL A 107 1.24 7.91 5.49
C VAL A 107 2.07 8.95 4.73
N ASP A 108 2.62 9.94 5.46
CA ASP A 108 3.43 10.99 4.85
C ASP A 108 4.77 10.43 4.36
N TYR A 109 5.35 9.51 5.13
CA TYR A 109 6.54 8.78 4.71
C TYR A 109 6.27 7.97 3.45
N LEU A 110 5.17 7.16 3.41
CA LEU A 110 4.79 6.38 2.23
C LEU A 110 4.63 7.28 1.00
N SER A 111 4.00 8.45 1.18
CA SER A 111 3.77 9.41 0.10
C SER A 111 5.07 9.99 -0.47
N LYS A 112 5.96 10.46 0.41
CA LYS A 112 7.27 11.02 0.03
C LYS A 112 8.16 9.97 -0.64
N ARG A 113 8.21 8.77 -0.06
CA ARG A 113 9.02 7.67 -0.56
C ARG A 113 8.54 7.17 -1.92
N PHE A 114 7.22 6.96 -2.08
CA PHE A 114 6.63 6.56 -3.35
C PHE A 114 6.90 7.59 -4.45
N LEU A 115 6.74 8.88 -4.14
CA LEU A 115 7.06 9.96 -5.08
C LEU A 115 8.54 9.98 -5.46
N LYS A 116 9.45 9.84 -4.49
CA LYS A 116 10.90 9.79 -4.71
C LYS A 116 11.32 8.62 -5.61
N GLU A 117 10.74 7.43 -5.39
CA GLU A 117 11.11 6.21 -6.12
C GLU A 117 10.44 6.11 -7.50
N THR A 118 9.25 6.67 -7.69
CA THR A 118 8.47 6.52 -8.93
C THR A 118 8.38 7.78 -9.78
N GLY A 119 8.70 8.94 -9.22
CA GLY A 119 8.48 10.25 -9.85
C GLY A 119 7.02 10.67 -9.94
N ASN A 120 6.08 9.86 -9.42
CA ASN A 120 4.64 10.09 -9.52
C ASN A 120 3.96 10.09 -8.16
N LYS A 121 2.95 10.97 -7.98
CA LYS A 121 2.07 10.87 -6.81
C LYS A 121 1.28 9.57 -6.86
N PHE A 122 1.07 8.92 -5.72
CA PHE A 122 0.30 7.68 -5.61
C PHE A 122 -1.11 7.78 -6.22
N SER A 123 -1.82 8.89 -5.99
CA SER A 123 -3.16 9.10 -6.53
C SER A 123 -3.18 9.06 -8.06
N LYS A 124 -2.16 9.64 -8.72
CA LYS A 124 -2.02 9.55 -10.17
C LYS A 124 -1.74 8.12 -10.61
N TYR A 125 -0.80 7.45 -9.95
CA TYR A 125 -0.47 6.05 -10.24
C TYR A 125 -1.70 5.14 -10.14
N LEU A 126 -2.49 5.27 -9.06
CA LEU A 126 -3.70 4.47 -8.86
C LEU A 126 -4.74 4.71 -9.96
N ILE A 127 -4.97 5.97 -10.34
CA ILE A 127 -5.88 6.31 -11.45
C ILE A 127 -5.38 5.68 -12.75
N ASP A 128 -4.12 5.86 -13.10
CA ASP A 128 -3.54 5.33 -14.34
C ASP A 128 -3.64 3.80 -14.38
N TYR A 129 -3.39 3.13 -13.25
CA TYR A 129 -3.53 1.67 -13.11
C TYR A 129 -4.98 1.20 -13.29
N ARG A 130 -5.94 1.89 -12.67
CA ARG A 130 -7.38 1.61 -12.83
C ARG A 130 -7.83 1.78 -14.26
N ILE A 131 -7.39 2.84 -14.94
CA ILE A 131 -7.70 3.07 -16.36
C ILE A 131 -7.08 1.98 -17.25
N PHE A 132 -5.85 1.56 -16.95
CA PHE A 132 -5.23 0.43 -17.65
C PHE A 132 -6.07 -0.86 -17.50
N LYS A 133 -6.53 -1.18 -16.27
CA LYS A 133 -7.41 -2.33 -16.03
C LYS A 133 -8.77 -2.19 -16.71
N ALA A 134 -9.37 -1.00 -16.73
CA ALA A 134 -10.60 -0.75 -17.48
C ALA A 134 -10.44 -1.05 -18.96
N LYS A 135 -9.35 -0.59 -19.59
CA LYS A 135 -9.05 -0.90 -20.99
C LYS A 135 -8.91 -2.40 -21.24
N GLN A 136 -8.26 -3.13 -20.33
CA GLN A 136 -8.15 -4.59 -20.44
C GLN A 136 -9.52 -5.26 -20.39
N ILE A 137 -10.38 -4.90 -19.43
CA ILE A 137 -11.75 -5.44 -19.31
C ILE A 137 -12.55 -5.15 -20.59
N MET A 138 -12.49 -3.91 -21.08
CA MET A 138 -13.21 -3.51 -22.31
C MET A 138 -12.72 -4.28 -23.54
N ALA A 139 -11.43 -4.58 -23.64
CA ALA A 139 -10.86 -5.30 -24.78
C ALA A 139 -11.17 -6.81 -24.75
N THR A 140 -11.26 -7.42 -23.56
CA THR A 140 -11.47 -8.87 -23.42
C THR A 140 -12.93 -9.27 -23.37
N SER A 141 -13.81 -8.41 -22.82
CA SER A 141 -15.21 -8.74 -22.54
C SER A 141 -16.20 -8.17 -23.58
N GLY A 142 -15.72 -7.44 -24.58
CA GLY A 142 -16.58 -6.86 -25.61
C GLY A 142 -17.69 -5.99 -25.01
N THR A 143 -18.95 -6.34 -25.29
CA THR A 143 -20.15 -5.65 -24.77
C THR A 143 -20.73 -6.21 -23.48
N ASP A 144 -20.07 -7.20 -22.85
CA ASP A 144 -20.63 -7.93 -21.71
C ASP A 144 -20.75 -7.09 -20.43
N TYR A 145 -19.96 -6.02 -20.30
CA TYR A 145 -20.00 -5.15 -19.13
C TYR A 145 -20.49 -3.74 -19.47
N SER A 146 -21.45 -3.27 -18.71
CA SER A 146 -21.85 -1.85 -18.73
C SER A 146 -20.74 -0.95 -18.13
N ILE A 147 -20.75 0.32 -18.50
CA ILE A 147 -19.83 1.34 -17.93
C ILE A 147 -19.92 1.39 -16.42
N GLN A 148 -21.11 1.20 -15.85
CA GLN A 148 -21.31 1.15 -14.40
C GLN A 148 -20.64 -0.07 -13.76
N GLN A 149 -20.74 -1.23 -14.37
CA GLN A 149 -20.08 -2.45 -13.89
C GLN A 149 -18.56 -2.32 -13.96
N ILE A 150 -18.03 -1.78 -15.06
CA ILE A 150 -16.58 -1.52 -15.19
C ILE A 150 -16.11 -0.55 -14.10
N ALA A 151 -16.85 0.56 -13.87
CA ALA A 151 -16.52 1.50 -12.79
C ALA A 151 -16.46 0.82 -11.42
N GLY A 152 -17.40 -0.09 -11.13
CA GLY A 152 -17.38 -0.90 -9.91
C GLY A 152 -16.17 -1.81 -9.81
N LEU A 153 -15.86 -2.57 -10.87
CA LEU A 153 -14.74 -3.52 -10.91
C LEU A 153 -13.37 -2.87 -10.71
N ILE A 154 -13.18 -1.65 -11.21
CA ILE A 154 -11.91 -0.94 -11.08
C ILE A 154 -11.80 -0.05 -9.83
N GLY A 155 -12.77 -0.12 -8.91
CA GLY A 155 -12.74 0.64 -7.67
C GLY A 155 -13.12 2.11 -7.78
N CYS A 156 -13.83 2.51 -8.85
CA CYS A 156 -14.44 3.84 -8.94
C CYS A 156 -15.80 3.91 -8.24
N GLY A 157 -16.19 2.85 -7.52
CA GLY A 157 -17.48 2.72 -6.84
C GLY A 157 -18.65 2.74 -7.84
N ASN A 158 -19.83 3.04 -7.35
CA ASN A 158 -21.03 3.15 -8.19
C ASN A 158 -21.12 4.55 -8.84
N ASN A 159 -20.01 5.12 -9.31
CA ASN A 159 -19.96 6.44 -9.92
C ASN A 159 -19.42 6.39 -11.36
N PRO A 160 -20.27 6.02 -12.33
CA PRO A 160 -19.88 5.92 -13.73
C PRO A 160 -19.51 7.28 -14.35
N GLN A 161 -20.02 8.39 -13.81
CA GLN A 161 -19.67 9.73 -14.26
C GLN A 161 -18.22 10.08 -13.90
N TYR A 162 -17.82 9.80 -12.66
CA TYR A 162 -16.43 9.97 -12.23
C TYR A 162 -15.49 9.10 -13.07
N PHE A 163 -15.83 7.84 -13.27
CA PHE A 163 -15.05 6.95 -14.16
C PHE A 163 -14.91 7.52 -15.56
N SER A 164 -16.01 7.98 -16.17
CA SER A 164 -16.00 8.55 -17.53
C SER A 164 -15.12 9.79 -17.62
N GLN A 165 -15.12 10.65 -16.59
CA GLN A 165 -14.27 11.84 -16.53
C GLN A 165 -12.78 11.47 -16.47
N ILE A 166 -12.37 10.58 -15.55
CA ILE A 166 -10.96 10.18 -15.41
C ILE A 166 -10.48 9.40 -16.63
N PHE A 167 -11.34 8.56 -17.22
CA PHE A 167 -11.04 7.83 -18.44
C PHE A 167 -10.79 8.78 -19.61
N LYS A 168 -11.71 9.74 -19.85
CA LYS A 168 -11.54 10.77 -20.88
C LYS A 168 -10.28 11.61 -20.65
N LYS A 169 -10.00 12.00 -19.41
CA LYS A 169 -8.80 12.77 -19.06
C LYS A 169 -7.51 11.99 -19.36
N SER A 170 -7.51 10.67 -19.13
CA SER A 170 -6.34 9.81 -19.34
C SER A 170 -6.17 9.37 -20.80
N THR A 171 -7.26 9.20 -21.56
CA THR A 171 -7.23 8.58 -22.89
C THR A 171 -7.58 9.54 -24.03
N GLY A 172 -8.16 10.70 -23.72
CA GLY A 172 -8.69 11.66 -24.71
C GLY A 172 -10.10 11.33 -25.21
N ILE A 173 -10.61 10.13 -24.98
CA ILE A 173 -11.93 9.65 -25.48
C ILE A 173 -12.82 9.15 -24.33
N THR A 174 -14.13 9.14 -24.53
CA THR A 174 -15.06 8.60 -23.55
C THR A 174 -15.10 7.07 -23.60
N PRO A 175 -15.34 6.38 -22.46
CA PRO A 175 -15.38 4.92 -22.42
C PRO A 175 -16.47 4.31 -23.34
N SER A 176 -17.55 5.04 -23.60
CA SER A 176 -18.66 4.61 -24.49
C SER A 176 -18.22 4.42 -25.93
N ILE A 177 -17.23 5.16 -26.41
CA ILE A 177 -16.72 5.07 -27.80
C ILE A 177 -15.78 3.88 -27.97
N THR A 178 -15.13 3.43 -26.89
CA THR A 178 -14.15 2.34 -26.94
C THR A 178 -14.83 0.97 -27.10
N ASN A 179 -16.09 0.82 -26.72
CA ASN A 179 -16.87 -0.42 -26.85
C ASN A 179 -17.43 -0.69 -28.25
N ILE A 180 -17.12 0.16 -29.27
CA ILE A 180 -17.71 0.07 -30.62
C ILE A 180 -16.72 -0.50 -31.68
N LYS A 181 -15.55 -1.00 -31.23
CA LYS A 181 -14.59 -1.62 -32.16
C LYS A 181 -14.29 -3.06 -31.83
#